data_46b3b66bfe22234e5aec3d7421e80bde
#
_entry.id   46b3b66bfe22234e5aec3d7421e80bde
#
_cell.length_a   1.000
_cell.length_b   1.000
_cell.length_c   1.000
_cell.angle_alpha   90.00
_cell.angle_beta   90.00
_cell.angle_gamma   90.00
#
_symmetry.space_group_name_H-M   'P 1'
#
loop_
_entity.id
_entity.type
_entity.pdbx_description
1 polymer ?
#
loop_
_entity_poly.entity_id
_entity_poly.type
_entity_poly.pdbx_seq_one_letter_code
_entity_poly.pdbx_strand_id
1 'polypeptide(L)'
;MVEALSPEEQISALCRELVQRDAIIAARDAALAEAAIFKARLTTALLEIEHMKVQLAALRRQRYGRSSEKLDRDIAQLEMRLEDLEENLGEQIAASPKPEPEAKPDPRPRPKPAGRKPLPAHLPREVVVHEPQIVCICGSCDPARLAKLGETTTEVLEKIPAKLKVIRHVRPKYACRLCERVFQARPPELPIEKGRPGPRLLAHIAVSKYCDGLPLYRQSVILEREGVDIDRATMAEWMGHVAWWVFPLAALIGRTVMAQPVIWTDDTPIRTLAPGTGKTRLSRFWCYAVDPRPYKGPGHPAVLYRYSADRKGERPRGHLEGFSGYLHADAFAGYEALYRADGQKPPRITHVACMAHARRKLFEVFESTKSPIAEEALRRIQELYAIEADIKGKTVDQRRAERHARSKPLLDAFHAWAETQRRRLSGKTPLGKALQYALSRWDALTRYIEDGRLSIDNNLSERLLRGIAISRKNFLFVGSDRGGDRAATIYTILETAKLNGLDPEAYLATVLDRLARGHPINRLEELLPWNFQPPLAAAA
;
A
#
# COMPACT_ATOMS: atom_id res chain seq x y z
N MET A 1 31.34 53.35 -30.52
CA MET A 1 30.58 54.22 -29.60
C MET A 1 29.44 53.35 -29.07
N VAL A 2 29.49 53.03 -27.82
CA VAL A 2 28.38 52.33 -27.16
C VAL A 2 27.43 53.41 -26.67
N GLU A 3 26.22 53.49 -27.25
CA GLU A 3 25.21 54.46 -26.83
C GLU A 3 24.85 54.12 -25.38
N ALA A 4 25.00 55.09 -24.50
CA ALA A 4 24.60 55.01 -23.10
C ALA A 4 23.07 55.03 -23.04
N LEU A 5 22.44 53.98 -22.45
CA LEU A 5 21.02 53.90 -22.23
C LEU A 5 20.49 55.14 -21.49
N SER A 6 19.32 55.62 -21.87
CA SER A 6 18.66 56.73 -21.16
C SER A 6 18.40 56.39 -19.67
N PRO A 7 18.28 57.39 -18.79
CA PRO A 7 17.99 57.15 -17.35
C PRO A 7 16.74 56.32 -17.12
N GLU A 8 15.69 56.44 -17.95
CA GLU A 8 14.45 55.66 -17.87
C GLU A 8 14.66 54.21 -18.26
N GLU A 9 15.49 53.95 -19.28
CA GLU A 9 15.85 52.58 -19.69
C GLU A 9 16.73 51.88 -18.65
N GLN A 10 17.62 52.63 -17.99
CA GLN A 10 18.44 52.11 -16.86
C GLN A 10 17.56 51.75 -15.65
N ILE A 11 16.58 52.59 -15.29
CA ILE A 11 15.64 52.33 -14.21
C ILE A 11 14.78 51.10 -14.56
N SER A 12 14.30 50.99 -15.78
CA SER A 12 13.51 49.84 -16.25
C SER A 12 14.32 48.54 -16.25
N ALA A 13 15.61 48.59 -16.59
CA ALA A 13 16.50 47.43 -16.52
C ALA A 13 16.77 47.00 -15.06
N LEU A 14 17.02 47.93 -14.15
CA LEU A 14 17.21 47.70 -12.73
C LEU A 14 15.94 47.13 -12.07
N CYS A 15 14.76 47.62 -12.43
CA CYS A 15 13.49 47.05 -11.93
C CYS A 15 13.30 45.61 -12.40
N ARG A 16 13.63 45.28 -13.66
CA ARG A 16 13.57 43.91 -14.16
C ARG A 16 14.55 42.98 -13.42
N GLU A 17 15.76 43.47 -13.17
CA GLU A 17 16.78 42.72 -12.44
C GLU A 17 16.37 42.46 -10.97
N LEU A 18 15.74 43.44 -10.30
CA LEU A 18 15.18 43.29 -8.96
C LEU A 18 14.08 42.24 -8.93
N VAL A 19 13.12 42.28 -9.86
CA VAL A 19 12.02 41.26 -9.95
C VAL A 19 12.62 39.87 -10.21
N GLN A 20 13.66 39.77 -11.02
CA GLN A 20 14.31 38.50 -11.28
C GLN A 20 15.06 37.95 -10.05
N ARG A 21 15.72 38.84 -9.28
CA ARG A 21 16.36 38.47 -8.00
C ARG A 21 15.36 38.06 -6.94
N ASP A 22 14.22 38.74 -6.83
CA ASP A 22 13.16 38.37 -5.88
C ASP A 22 12.56 37.01 -6.23
N ALA A 23 12.37 36.70 -7.50
CA ALA A 23 11.92 35.38 -7.96
C ALA A 23 12.93 34.26 -7.62
N ILE A 24 14.23 34.53 -7.79
CA ILE A 24 15.29 33.57 -7.42
C ILE A 24 15.36 33.36 -5.90
N ILE A 25 15.20 34.44 -5.12
CA ILE A 25 15.16 34.34 -3.65
C ILE A 25 13.95 33.52 -3.19
N ALA A 26 12.77 33.77 -3.74
CA ALA A 26 11.56 33.03 -3.44
C ALA A 26 11.69 31.52 -3.78
N ALA A 27 12.25 31.20 -4.95
CA ALA A 27 12.51 29.82 -5.35
C ALA A 27 13.51 29.11 -4.43
N ARG A 28 14.59 29.83 -4.02
CA ARG A 28 15.57 29.31 -3.06
C ARG A 28 14.94 29.06 -1.68
N ASP A 29 14.12 29.96 -1.19
CA ASP A 29 13.50 29.85 0.12
C ASP A 29 12.45 28.72 0.13
N ALA A 30 11.74 28.50 -0.98
CA ALA A 30 10.87 27.34 -1.18
C ALA A 30 11.67 26.01 -1.14
N ALA A 31 12.80 25.95 -1.85
CA ALA A 31 13.66 24.76 -1.87
C ALA A 31 14.27 24.46 -0.48
N LEU A 32 14.65 25.50 0.28
CA LEU A 32 15.14 25.35 1.65
C LEU A 32 14.05 24.85 2.61
N ALA A 33 12.81 25.30 2.44
CA ALA A 33 11.68 24.81 3.21
C ALA A 33 11.38 23.33 2.90
N GLU A 34 11.42 22.93 1.64
CA GLU A 34 11.27 21.53 1.25
C GLU A 34 12.39 20.64 1.80
N ALA A 35 13.63 21.10 1.73
CA ALA A 35 14.78 20.40 2.29
C ALA A 35 14.68 20.22 3.82
N ALA A 36 14.17 21.23 4.53
CA ALA A 36 13.95 21.15 5.97
C ALA A 36 12.85 20.12 6.34
N ILE A 37 11.75 20.09 5.56
CA ILE A 37 10.68 19.10 5.73
C ILE A 37 11.21 17.70 5.45
N PHE A 38 11.98 17.55 4.38
CA PHE A 38 12.62 16.28 4.03
C PHE A 38 13.55 15.80 5.16
N LYS A 39 14.43 16.67 5.67
CA LYS A 39 15.34 16.35 6.77
C LYS A 39 14.59 15.94 8.06
N ALA A 40 13.48 16.60 8.38
CA ALA A 40 12.65 16.22 9.51
C ALA A 40 12.02 14.83 9.34
N ARG A 41 11.50 14.52 8.14
CA ARG A 41 10.95 13.19 7.82
C ARG A 41 12.02 12.11 7.87
N LEU A 42 13.20 12.39 7.34
CA LEU A 42 14.36 11.52 7.38
C LEU A 42 14.75 11.18 8.83
N THR A 43 14.82 12.19 9.70
CA THR A 43 15.15 12.00 11.12
C THR A 43 14.10 11.15 11.82
N THR A 44 12.81 11.38 11.56
CA THR A 44 11.72 10.59 12.13
C THR A 44 11.80 9.12 11.68
N ALA A 45 12.02 8.87 10.37
CA ALA A 45 12.16 7.54 9.84
C ALA A 45 13.38 6.79 10.42
N LEU A 46 14.50 7.48 10.59
CA LEU A 46 15.69 6.91 11.23
C LEU A 46 15.44 6.52 12.68
N LEU A 47 14.72 7.35 13.44
CA LEU A 47 14.35 7.06 14.83
C LEU A 47 13.38 5.86 14.93
N GLU A 48 12.43 5.76 14.02
CA GLU A 48 11.53 4.60 13.95
C GLU A 48 12.28 3.31 13.60
N ILE A 49 13.21 3.37 12.64
CA ILE A 49 14.09 2.26 12.28
C ILE A 49 14.91 1.80 13.49
N GLU A 50 15.54 2.72 14.21
CA GLU A 50 16.33 2.40 15.41
C GLU A 50 15.45 1.80 16.53
N HIS A 51 14.27 2.35 16.77
CA HIS A 51 13.33 1.81 17.76
C HIS A 51 12.91 0.37 17.40
N MET A 52 12.61 0.09 16.14
CA MET A 52 12.27 -1.26 15.71
C MET A 52 13.44 -2.22 15.78
N LYS A 53 14.67 -1.78 15.49
CA LYS A 53 15.88 -2.58 15.67
C LYS A 53 16.08 -3.01 17.11
N VAL A 54 15.84 -2.09 18.06
CA VAL A 54 15.91 -2.39 19.50
C VAL A 54 14.83 -3.41 19.91
N GLN A 55 13.59 -3.23 19.44
CA GLN A 55 12.51 -4.18 19.70
C GLN A 55 12.80 -5.56 19.11
N LEU A 56 13.30 -5.60 17.88
CA LEU A 56 13.70 -6.84 17.21
C LEU A 56 14.82 -7.57 17.96
N ALA A 57 15.83 -6.83 18.43
CA ALA A 57 16.92 -7.40 19.22
C ALA A 57 16.44 -7.96 20.58
N ALA A 58 15.47 -7.30 21.21
CA ALA A 58 14.85 -7.78 22.45
C ALA A 58 14.05 -9.07 22.24
N LEU A 59 13.23 -9.12 21.18
CA LEU A 59 12.47 -10.32 20.83
C LEU A 59 13.38 -11.50 20.41
N ARG A 60 14.44 -11.23 19.67
CA ARG A 60 15.44 -12.25 19.30
C ARG A 60 16.19 -12.81 20.52
N ARG A 61 16.49 -12.00 21.56
CA ARG A 61 17.05 -12.48 22.84
C ARG A 61 16.09 -13.41 23.58
N GLN A 62 14.79 -13.11 23.58
CA GLN A 62 13.77 -13.95 24.19
C GLN A 62 13.62 -15.31 23.47
N ARG A 63 14.00 -15.42 22.19
CA ARG A 63 13.97 -16.65 21.38
C ARG A 63 14.97 -17.71 21.84
N TYR A 64 16.04 -17.35 22.54
CA TYR A 64 17.10 -18.30 22.94
C TYR A 64 16.69 -19.31 24.02
N GLY A 65 15.42 -19.34 24.46
CA GLY A 65 14.95 -20.26 25.50
C GLY A 65 13.73 -21.13 25.17
N ARG A 66 12.88 -20.75 24.21
CA ARG A 66 11.67 -21.51 23.78
C ARG A 66 11.25 -21.11 22.37
N SER A 67 11.10 -22.09 21.50
CA SER A 67 10.47 -21.93 20.19
C SER A 67 8.98 -21.61 20.37
N SER A 68 8.60 -20.34 20.29
CA SER A 68 7.23 -19.87 20.33
C SER A 68 6.86 -19.37 18.95
N GLU A 69 5.90 -20.04 18.28
CA GLU A 69 5.34 -19.59 16.99
C GLU A 69 4.83 -18.13 17.02
N LYS A 70 4.49 -17.62 18.20
CA LYS A 70 4.08 -16.23 18.42
C LYS A 70 5.26 -15.29 18.29
N LEU A 71 6.39 -15.65 18.87
CA LEU A 71 7.62 -14.85 18.85
C LEU A 71 8.21 -14.78 17.44
N ASP A 72 8.21 -15.91 16.72
CA ASP A 72 8.67 -15.97 15.32
C ASP A 72 7.79 -15.11 14.40
N ARG A 73 6.49 -15.05 14.65
CA ARG A 73 5.56 -14.17 13.92
C ARG A 73 5.76 -12.70 14.24
N ASP A 74 5.98 -12.36 15.49
CA ASP A 74 6.22 -10.98 15.91
C ASP A 74 7.55 -10.46 15.35
N ILE A 75 8.59 -11.30 15.33
CA ILE A 75 9.88 -11.02 14.68
C ILE A 75 9.69 -10.80 13.18
N ALA A 76 9.04 -11.71 12.47
CA ALA A 76 8.81 -11.61 11.03
C ALA A 76 8.01 -10.34 10.64
N GLN A 77 7.06 -9.93 11.49
CA GLN A 77 6.30 -8.70 11.24
C GLN A 77 7.11 -7.43 11.46
N LEU A 78 7.96 -7.40 12.49
CA LEU A 78 8.85 -6.26 12.72
C LEU A 78 9.93 -6.16 11.64
N GLU A 79 10.42 -7.30 11.16
CA GLU A 79 11.38 -7.37 10.05
C GLU A 79 10.78 -6.80 8.76
N MET A 80 9.56 -7.20 8.42
CA MET A 80 8.85 -6.70 7.24
C MET A 80 8.60 -5.17 7.32
N ARG A 81 8.23 -4.68 8.51
CA ARG A 81 8.02 -3.24 8.73
C ARG A 81 9.33 -2.44 8.68
N LEU A 82 10.42 -3.03 9.14
CA LEU A 82 11.75 -2.43 9.07
C LEU A 82 12.21 -2.31 7.62
N GLU A 83 12.02 -3.35 6.80
CA GLU A 83 12.36 -3.33 5.37
C GLU A 83 11.61 -2.24 4.61
N ASP A 84 10.30 -2.07 4.86
CA ASP A 84 9.54 -0.99 4.21
C ASP A 84 10.05 0.40 4.58
N LEU A 85 10.42 0.61 5.83
CA LEU A 85 10.95 1.90 6.24
C LEU A 85 12.33 2.16 5.64
N GLU A 86 13.17 1.13 5.55
CA GLU A 86 14.48 1.22 4.92
C GLU A 86 14.36 1.41 3.40
N GLU A 87 13.38 0.79 2.73
CA GLU A 87 13.09 1.01 1.30
C GLU A 87 12.59 2.42 1.04
N ASN A 88 11.58 2.87 1.81
CA ASN A 88 11.05 4.24 1.72
C ASN A 88 12.14 5.29 2.01
N LEU A 89 13.04 4.99 2.95
CA LEU A 89 14.18 5.84 3.26
C LEU A 89 15.17 5.90 2.09
N GLY A 90 15.47 4.76 1.49
CA GLY A 90 16.32 4.66 0.29
C GLY A 90 15.74 5.43 -0.89
N GLU A 91 14.44 5.30 -1.14
CA GLU A 91 13.72 6.07 -2.17
C GLU A 91 13.76 7.58 -1.91
N GLN A 92 13.59 7.99 -0.66
CA GLN A 92 13.63 9.41 -0.28
C GLN A 92 15.05 10.01 -0.40
N ILE A 93 16.08 9.25 -0.03
CA ILE A 93 17.48 9.69 -0.17
C ILE A 93 17.87 9.80 -1.64
N ALA A 94 17.44 8.85 -2.48
CA ALA A 94 17.73 8.86 -3.92
C ALA A 94 16.99 9.99 -4.66
N ALA A 95 15.83 10.42 -4.17
CA ALA A 95 15.06 11.54 -4.72
C ALA A 95 15.61 12.92 -4.32
N SER A 96 16.60 12.98 -3.42
CA SER A 96 17.20 14.25 -3.00
C SER A 96 18.19 14.75 -4.03
N PRO A 97 18.19 16.06 -4.37
CA PRO A 97 19.22 16.65 -5.21
C PRO A 97 20.59 16.51 -4.54
N LYS A 98 21.61 16.11 -5.32
CA LYS A 98 22.98 15.98 -4.83
C LYS A 98 23.46 17.31 -4.29
N PRO A 99 24.00 17.38 -3.07
CA PRO A 99 24.55 18.63 -2.54
C PRO A 99 25.83 19.03 -3.31
N GLU A 100 25.89 20.26 -3.77
CA GLU A 100 27.16 20.88 -4.16
C GLU A 100 28.05 21.07 -2.92
N PRO A 101 29.40 21.04 -3.05
CA PRO A 101 30.31 21.07 -1.90
C PRO A 101 30.18 22.40 -1.13
N GLU A 102 29.78 22.30 0.13
CA GLU A 102 29.50 23.42 1.02
C GLU A 102 30.74 24.24 1.36
N ALA A 103 30.65 25.55 1.17
CA ALA A 103 31.45 26.53 1.87
C ALA A 103 30.93 26.65 3.32
N LYS A 104 31.83 26.70 4.31
CA LYS A 104 31.50 26.72 5.74
C LYS A 104 30.61 27.92 6.08
N PRO A 105 29.48 27.75 6.74
CA PRO A 105 28.57 28.84 7.08
C PRO A 105 28.93 29.53 8.37
N ASP A 106 28.82 30.88 8.32
CA ASP A 106 28.82 31.80 9.44
C ASP A 106 27.57 31.58 10.36
N PRO A 107 27.63 31.79 11.66
CA PRO A 107 26.54 31.52 12.58
C PRO A 107 25.37 32.50 12.40
N ARG A 108 24.28 32.04 11.77
CA ARG A 108 23.03 32.80 11.59
C ARG A 108 21.97 32.44 12.63
N PRO A 109 21.07 33.39 12.95
CA PRO A 109 20.05 33.20 13.97
C PRO A 109 19.06 32.09 13.58
N ARG A 110 18.62 31.31 14.57
CA ARG A 110 17.70 30.18 14.41
C ARG A 110 16.40 30.59 13.73
N PRO A 111 15.97 29.90 12.66
CA PRO A 111 14.71 30.20 12.01
C PRO A 111 13.53 29.92 12.96
N LYS A 112 12.52 30.79 12.92
CA LYS A 112 11.25 30.59 13.63
C LYS A 112 10.61 29.26 13.21
N PRO A 113 9.97 28.51 14.12
CA PRO A 113 9.33 27.23 13.78
C PRO A 113 8.31 27.46 12.67
N ALA A 114 8.37 26.61 11.64
CA ALA A 114 7.43 26.64 10.52
C ALA A 114 5.99 26.52 11.07
N GLY A 115 5.13 27.44 10.68
CA GLY A 115 3.73 27.46 11.10
C GLY A 115 3.01 26.14 10.76
N ARG A 116 1.94 25.83 11.47
CA ARG A 116 1.11 24.65 11.20
C ARG A 116 0.62 24.68 9.77
N LYS A 117 0.68 23.52 9.07
CA LYS A 117 0.12 23.41 7.71
C LYS A 117 -1.38 23.74 7.77
N PRO A 118 -1.92 24.44 6.76
CA PRO A 118 -3.35 24.72 6.68
C PRO A 118 -4.13 23.40 6.58
N LEU A 119 -5.33 23.39 7.18
CA LEU A 119 -6.24 22.26 7.08
C LEU A 119 -6.75 22.09 5.63
N PRO A 120 -7.06 20.84 5.18
CA PRO A 120 -7.47 20.59 3.80
C PRO A 120 -8.69 21.43 3.39
N ALA A 121 -8.60 22.05 2.21
CA ALA A 121 -9.62 23.00 1.73
C ALA A 121 -10.98 22.35 1.41
N HIS A 122 -11.00 21.05 1.12
CA HIS A 122 -12.21 20.30 0.78
C HIS A 122 -13.10 19.96 1.98
N LEU A 123 -12.63 20.15 3.21
CA LEU A 123 -13.42 19.89 4.40
C LEU A 123 -14.45 21.01 4.62
N PRO A 124 -15.70 20.68 5.01
CA PRO A 124 -16.69 21.70 5.35
C PRO A 124 -16.22 22.51 6.56
N ARG A 125 -16.52 23.81 6.55
CA ARG A 125 -16.18 24.74 7.63
C ARG A 125 -17.44 25.29 8.26
N GLU A 126 -17.55 25.11 9.55
CA GLU A 126 -18.56 25.76 10.39
C GLU A 126 -17.91 26.98 11.04
N VAL A 127 -18.55 28.15 10.87
CA VAL A 127 -18.02 29.41 11.41
C VAL A 127 -18.73 29.70 12.72
N VAL A 128 -17.97 29.74 13.82
CA VAL A 128 -18.47 30.16 15.14
C VAL A 128 -17.86 31.52 15.46
N VAL A 129 -18.72 32.53 15.54
CA VAL A 129 -18.30 33.89 15.87
C VAL A 129 -18.39 34.10 17.39
N HIS A 130 -17.28 34.49 17.99
CA HIS A 130 -17.21 34.83 19.41
C HIS A 130 -17.21 36.34 19.56
N GLU A 131 -18.35 36.90 19.93
CA GLU A 131 -18.45 38.31 20.21
C GLU A 131 -17.87 38.65 21.60
N PRO A 132 -16.96 39.63 21.71
CA PRO A 132 -16.39 40.01 22.99
C PRO A 132 -17.41 40.74 23.87
N GLN A 133 -17.38 40.46 25.15
CA GLN A 133 -18.10 41.32 26.09
C GLN A 133 -17.36 42.64 26.24
N ILE A 134 -17.97 43.70 25.70
CA ILE A 134 -17.34 45.02 25.69
C ILE A 134 -17.65 45.72 26.99
N VAL A 135 -16.72 45.69 27.91
CA VAL A 135 -16.78 46.49 29.17
C VAL A 135 -15.68 47.55 29.07
N CYS A 136 -16.09 48.80 28.75
CA CYS A 136 -15.12 49.88 28.65
C CYS A 136 -14.98 50.59 30.00
N ILE A 137 -13.73 50.74 30.44
CA ILE A 137 -13.34 51.42 31.69
C ILE A 137 -13.67 52.93 31.65
N CYS A 138 -13.82 53.53 30.44
CA CYS A 138 -14.14 54.92 30.25
C CYS A 138 -15.59 55.29 30.56
N GLY A 139 -16.49 54.30 30.74
CA GLY A 139 -17.91 54.50 31.05
C GLY A 139 -18.76 55.18 29.97
N SER A 140 -18.16 55.58 28.84
CA SER A 140 -18.81 56.38 27.80
C SER A 140 -18.79 55.72 26.41
N CYS A 141 -18.42 54.44 26.29
CA CYS A 141 -18.38 53.74 25.02
C CYS A 141 -19.79 53.28 24.60
N ASP A 142 -20.30 53.89 23.55
CA ASP A 142 -21.45 53.42 22.82
C ASP A 142 -21.05 52.29 21.88
N PRO A 143 -21.66 51.09 21.96
CA PRO A 143 -21.42 49.98 21.01
C PRO A 143 -21.52 50.38 19.54
N ALA A 144 -22.38 51.36 19.22
CA ALA A 144 -22.56 51.89 17.87
C ALA A 144 -21.34 52.68 17.33
N ARG A 145 -20.40 53.06 18.19
CA ARG A 145 -19.18 53.80 17.84
C ARG A 145 -17.94 52.93 17.73
N LEU A 146 -18.05 51.60 17.91
CA LEU A 146 -16.94 50.66 17.78
C LEU A 146 -16.66 50.38 16.34
N ALA A 147 -15.42 50.59 15.92
CA ALA A 147 -14.92 50.19 14.59
C ALA A 147 -14.24 48.82 14.66
N LYS A 148 -14.61 47.90 13.80
CA LYS A 148 -13.93 46.61 13.68
C LYS A 148 -12.53 46.84 13.12
N LEU A 149 -11.49 46.53 13.90
CA LEU A 149 -10.07 46.68 13.51
C LEU A 149 -9.53 45.47 12.76
N GLY A 150 -10.17 44.32 12.91
CA GLY A 150 -9.75 43.07 12.27
C GLY A 150 -10.38 41.87 12.96
N GLU A 151 -9.99 40.70 12.52
CA GLU A 151 -10.40 39.41 13.15
C GLU A 151 -9.23 38.44 13.17
N THR A 152 -9.19 37.60 14.19
CA THR A 152 -8.25 36.49 14.29
C THR A 152 -9.02 35.19 14.13
N THR A 153 -8.64 34.38 13.14
CA THR A 153 -9.28 33.10 12.88
C THR A 153 -8.42 31.97 13.40
N THR A 154 -9.02 31.02 14.12
CA THR A 154 -8.38 29.79 14.56
C THR A 154 -9.17 28.62 14.01
N GLU A 155 -8.57 27.77 13.17
CA GLU A 155 -9.19 26.56 12.66
C GLU A 155 -8.89 25.37 13.59
N VAL A 156 -9.94 24.64 13.98
CA VAL A 156 -9.87 23.40 14.76
C VAL A 156 -10.43 22.27 13.94
N LEU A 157 -9.69 21.16 13.80
CA LEU A 157 -10.19 19.97 13.12
C LEU A 157 -11.02 19.13 14.10
N GLU A 158 -12.31 18.99 13.79
CA GLU A 158 -13.25 18.18 14.57
C GLU A 158 -13.74 16.98 13.75
N LYS A 159 -14.02 15.85 14.40
CA LYS A 159 -14.60 14.66 13.79
C LYS A 159 -16.09 14.59 14.07
N ILE A 160 -16.90 14.70 13.03
CA ILE A 160 -18.32 14.38 13.11
C ILE A 160 -18.48 12.86 13.03
N PRO A 161 -19.10 12.19 14.02
CA PRO A 161 -19.36 10.75 13.95
C PRO A 161 -20.15 10.38 12.70
N ALA A 162 -19.81 9.26 12.07
CA ALA A 162 -20.60 8.71 10.98
C ALA A 162 -22.03 8.45 11.46
N LYS A 163 -23.04 8.83 10.67
CA LYS A 163 -24.44 8.64 11.01
C LYS A 163 -25.04 7.52 10.19
N LEU A 164 -25.67 6.56 10.86
CA LEU A 164 -26.59 5.62 10.22
C LEU A 164 -27.88 6.33 9.85
N LYS A 165 -28.46 6.00 8.70
CA LYS A 165 -29.76 6.50 8.27
C LYS A 165 -30.65 5.37 7.76
N VAL A 166 -31.94 5.47 8.02
CA VAL A 166 -32.95 4.57 7.46
C VAL A 166 -33.52 5.21 6.20
N ILE A 167 -33.47 4.48 5.08
CA ILE A 167 -34.14 4.88 3.84
C ILE A 167 -35.48 4.14 3.80
N ARG A 168 -36.58 4.90 3.87
CA ARG A 168 -37.94 4.35 3.81
C ARG A 168 -38.44 4.39 2.36
N HIS A 169 -38.54 3.24 1.71
CA HIS A 169 -39.10 3.09 0.38
C HIS A 169 -40.62 2.93 0.49
N VAL A 170 -41.39 3.95 0.08
CA VAL A 170 -42.86 3.95 0.06
C VAL A 170 -43.32 3.58 -1.34
N ARG A 171 -44.17 2.57 -1.44
CA ARG A 171 -44.72 2.08 -2.71
C ARG A 171 -46.24 2.07 -2.64
N PRO A 172 -46.90 3.16 -3.01
CA PRO A 172 -48.39 3.21 -3.04
C PRO A 172 -48.98 2.13 -3.93
N LYS A 173 -50.12 1.61 -3.54
CA LYS A 173 -50.94 0.69 -4.34
C LYS A 173 -52.13 1.44 -4.85
N TYR A 174 -52.44 1.30 -6.12
CA TYR A 174 -53.59 1.89 -6.77
C TYR A 174 -54.44 0.79 -7.38
N ALA A 175 -55.72 0.84 -7.20
CA ALA A 175 -56.67 -0.05 -7.84
C ALA A 175 -57.50 0.74 -8.88
N CYS A 176 -57.66 0.21 -10.07
CA CYS A 176 -58.58 0.75 -11.06
C CYS A 176 -60.03 0.41 -10.67
N ARG A 177 -60.88 1.39 -10.50
CA ARG A 177 -62.28 1.18 -10.12
C ARG A 177 -63.14 0.52 -11.23
N LEU A 178 -62.66 0.51 -12.48
CA LEU A 178 -63.37 -0.08 -13.62
C LEU A 178 -62.97 -1.53 -13.87
N CYS A 179 -61.68 -1.88 -13.78
CA CYS A 179 -61.16 -3.22 -14.11
C CYS A 179 -60.54 -3.94 -12.91
N GLU A 180 -60.61 -3.38 -11.71
CA GLU A 180 -60.08 -3.92 -10.42
C GLU A 180 -58.59 -4.24 -10.45
N ARG A 181 -57.87 -3.90 -11.52
CA ARG A 181 -56.43 -4.17 -11.64
C ARG A 181 -55.64 -3.32 -10.64
N VAL A 182 -54.77 -3.97 -9.92
CA VAL A 182 -53.88 -3.33 -8.93
C VAL A 182 -52.53 -2.98 -9.57
N PHE A 183 -52.09 -1.75 -9.33
CA PHE A 183 -50.82 -1.19 -9.79
C PHE A 183 -49.97 -0.85 -8.59
N GLN A 184 -48.73 -1.29 -8.59
CA GLN A 184 -47.71 -0.94 -7.59
C GLN A 184 -46.34 -0.90 -8.23
N ALA A 185 -45.49 0.04 -7.81
CA ALA A 185 -44.09 0.08 -8.25
C ALA A 185 -43.31 -1.19 -7.80
N ARG A 186 -42.34 -1.59 -8.60
CA ARG A 186 -41.44 -2.69 -8.22
C ARG A 186 -40.71 -2.37 -6.90
N PRO A 187 -40.34 -3.38 -6.09
CA PRO A 187 -39.49 -3.17 -4.92
C PRO A 187 -38.14 -2.58 -5.33
N PRO A 188 -37.46 -1.85 -4.42
CA PRO A 188 -36.10 -1.41 -4.69
C PRO A 188 -35.18 -2.60 -4.90
N GLU A 189 -34.29 -2.50 -5.86
CA GLU A 189 -33.26 -3.50 -6.13
C GLU A 189 -32.11 -3.32 -5.12
N LEU A 190 -31.94 -4.28 -4.23
CA LEU A 190 -30.94 -4.27 -3.17
C LEU A 190 -29.99 -5.46 -3.34
N PRO A 191 -28.72 -5.34 -2.90
CA PRO A 191 -27.75 -6.44 -2.99
C PRO A 191 -28.19 -7.71 -2.24
N ILE A 192 -29.02 -7.57 -1.22
CA ILE A 192 -29.64 -8.69 -0.49
C ILE A 192 -31.14 -8.57 -0.65
N GLU A 193 -31.75 -9.52 -1.34
CA GLU A 193 -33.19 -9.55 -1.55
C GLU A 193 -33.93 -9.58 -0.20
N LYS A 194 -34.91 -8.70 -0.03
CA LYS A 194 -35.64 -8.50 1.25
C LYS A 194 -34.74 -8.18 2.46
N GLY A 195 -33.44 -7.90 2.20
CA GLY A 195 -32.47 -7.54 3.23
C GLY A 195 -32.63 -6.10 3.71
N ARG A 196 -32.08 -5.84 4.89
CA ARG A 196 -32.06 -4.48 5.47
C ARG A 196 -30.84 -3.64 5.08
N PRO A 197 -29.62 -4.24 4.78
CA PRO A 197 -28.45 -3.42 4.52
C PRO A 197 -28.49 -2.83 3.10
N GLY A 198 -28.24 -1.54 3.02
CA GLY A 198 -27.95 -0.89 1.75
C GLY A 198 -26.50 -1.13 1.28
N PRO A 199 -26.18 -0.82 0.01
CA PRO A 199 -24.84 -1.03 -0.55
C PRO A 199 -23.72 -0.37 0.25
N ARG A 200 -23.96 0.82 0.79
CA ARG A 200 -22.98 1.57 1.60
C ARG A 200 -22.67 0.90 2.94
N LEU A 201 -23.70 0.38 3.64
CA LEU A 201 -23.47 -0.36 4.89
C LEU A 201 -22.70 -1.65 4.64
N LEU A 202 -23.01 -2.38 3.58
CA LEU A 202 -22.27 -3.58 3.18
C LEU A 202 -20.82 -3.27 2.86
N ALA A 203 -20.55 -2.21 2.12
CA ALA A 203 -19.20 -1.77 1.79
C ALA A 203 -18.42 -1.34 3.04
N HIS A 204 -19.06 -0.58 3.94
CA HIS A 204 -18.46 -0.17 5.21
C HIS A 204 -18.04 -1.36 6.07
N ILE A 205 -18.91 -2.35 6.25
CA ILE A 205 -18.60 -3.58 7.01
C ILE A 205 -17.45 -4.35 6.35
N ALA A 206 -17.44 -4.44 5.02
CA ALA A 206 -16.38 -5.12 4.28
C ALA A 206 -15.02 -4.41 4.44
N VAL A 207 -14.97 -3.09 4.23
CA VAL A 207 -13.72 -2.31 4.35
C VAL A 207 -13.21 -2.32 5.78
N SER A 208 -14.07 -2.04 6.76
CA SER A 208 -13.69 -2.11 8.17
C SER A 208 -13.10 -3.48 8.56
N LYS A 209 -13.64 -4.58 7.99
CA LYS A 209 -13.12 -5.91 8.26
C LYS A 209 -11.81 -6.21 7.54
N TYR A 210 -11.74 -5.95 6.24
CA TYR A 210 -10.68 -6.46 5.36
C TYR A 210 -9.56 -5.44 5.13
N CYS A 211 -9.83 -4.14 5.20
CA CYS A 211 -8.80 -3.11 5.12
C CYS A 211 -8.33 -2.65 6.51
N ASP A 212 -9.26 -2.40 7.44
CA ASP A 212 -8.95 -1.82 8.75
C ASP A 212 -8.72 -2.89 9.83
N GLY A 213 -8.93 -4.18 9.49
CA GLY A 213 -8.72 -5.30 10.39
C GLY A 213 -9.67 -5.34 11.59
N LEU A 214 -10.87 -4.74 11.47
CA LEU A 214 -11.88 -4.68 12.51
C LEU A 214 -12.81 -5.90 12.47
N PRO A 215 -12.71 -6.85 13.42
CA PRO A 215 -13.53 -8.06 13.42
C PRO A 215 -15.04 -7.75 13.52
N LEU A 216 -15.87 -8.60 12.92
CA LEU A 216 -17.34 -8.42 12.92
C LEU A 216 -17.93 -8.28 14.32
N TYR A 217 -17.39 -8.99 15.33
CA TYR A 217 -17.88 -8.85 16.70
C TYR A 217 -17.62 -7.46 17.28
N ARG A 218 -16.50 -6.80 16.93
CA ARG A 218 -16.25 -5.42 17.35
C ARG A 218 -17.16 -4.45 16.61
N GLN A 219 -17.42 -4.71 15.34
CA GLN A 219 -18.36 -3.90 14.55
C GLN A 219 -19.78 -4.01 15.11
N SER A 220 -20.22 -5.22 15.55
CA SER A 220 -21.50 -5.41 16.24
C SER A 220 -21.62 -4.52 17.48
N VAL A 221 -20.59 -4.53 18.35
CA VAL A 221 -20.55 -3.68 19.55
C VAL A 221 -20.52 -2.17 19.21
N ILE A 222 -19.86 -1.77 18.12
CA ILE A 222 -19.86 -0.38 17.67
C ILE A 222 -21.27 0.05 17.21
N LEU A 223 -21.91 -0.77 16.39
CA LEU A 223 -23.28 -0.51 15.89
C LEU A 223 -24.31 -0.48 17.02
N GLU A 224 -24.16 -1.37 18.02
CA GLU A 224 -25.01 -1.38 19.22
C GLU A 224 -24.90 -0.06 20.00
N ARG A 225 -23.69 0.51 20.16
CA ARG A 225 -23.50 1.84 20.78
C ARG A 225 -24.12 2.98 19.97
N GLU A 226 -24.29 2.78 18.68
CA GLU A 226 -24.99 3.71 17.78
C GLU A 226 -26.51 3.46 17.72
N GLY A 227 -27.01 2.56 18.57
CA GLY A 227 -28.44 2.23 18.70
C GLY A 227 -28.95 1.22 17.66
N VAL A 228 -28.08 0.50 16.98
CA VAL A 228 -28.47 -0.50 15.96
C VAL A 228 -27.89 -1.85 16.32
N ASP A 229 -28.75 -2.77 16.72
CA ASP A 229 -28.36 -4.15 17.04
C ASP A 229 -28.29 -4.99 15.75
N ILE A 230 -27.07 -5.43 15.40
CA ILE A 230 -26.79 -6.33 14.28
C ILE A 230 -25.82 -7.41 14.75
N ASP A 231 -26.30 -8.63 14.79
CA ASP A 231 -25.49 -9.77 15.19
C ASP A 231 -24.35 -10.08 14.21
N ARG A 232 -23.22 -10.56 14.76
CA ARG A 232 -22.04 -10.92 13.97
C ARG A 232 -22.29 -12.00 12.93
N ALA A 233 -23.23 -12.95 13.18
CA ALA A 233 -23.56 -14.01 12.24
C ALA A 233 -24.28 -13.43 11.01
N THR A 234 -25.21 -12.51 11.23
CA THR A 234 -25.87 -11.74 10.18
C THR A 234 -24.87 -10.98 9.31
N MET A 235 -23.91 -10.27 9.92
CA MET A 235 -22.86 -9.60 9.15
C MET A 235 -21.96 -10.57 8.39
N ALA A 236 -21.67 -11.76 8.95
CA ALA A 236 -20.89 -12.79 8.26
C ALA A 236 -21.63 -13.35 7.03
N GLU A 237 -22.94 -13.49 7.11
CA GLU A 237 -23.79 -13.86 5.98
C GLU A 237 -23.78 -12.75 4.91
N TRP A 238 -23.92 -11.50 5.32
CA TRP A 238 -23.82 -10.36 4.41
C TRP A 238 -22.49 -10.32 3.65
N MET A 239 -21.38 -10.63 4.32
CA MET A 239 -20.08 -10.75 3.64
C MET A 239 -20.07 -11.89 2.62
N GLY A 240 -20.86 -12.94 2.86
CA GLY A 240 -21.10 -13.99 1.87
C GLY A 240 -21.81 -13.46 0.61
N HIS A 241 -22.84 -12.65 0.77
CA HIS A 241 -23.54 -12.00 -0.34
C HIS A 241 -22.64 -11.00 -1.07
N VAL A 242 -21.88 -10.18 -0.35
CA VAL A 242 -20.90 -9.26 -0.95
C VAL A 242 -19.93 -10.04 -1.84
N ALA A 243 -19.30 -11.10 -1.31
CA ALA A 243 -18.36 -11.91 -2.07
C ALA A 243 -19.00 -12.53 -3.32
N TRP A 244 -20.24 -12.99 -3.22
CA TRP A 244 -20.99 -13.55 -4.36
C TRP A 244 -21.19 -12.51 -5.47
N TRP A 245 -21.63 -11.30 -5.12
CA TRP A 245 -21.84 -10.22 -6.08
C TRP A 245 -20.56 -9.82 -6.81
N VAL A 246 -19.45 -9.72 -6.11
CA VAL A 246 -18.19 -9.25 -6.69
C VAL A 246 -17.33 -10.37 -7.26
N PHE A 247 -17.71 -11.64 -7.10
CA PHE A 247 -16.95 -12.79 -7.60
C PHE A 247 -16.67 -12.72 -9.11
N PRO A 248 -17.65 -12.41 -10.01
CA PRO A 248 -17.38 -12.32 -11.43
C PRO A 248 -16.37 -11.23 -11.78
N LEU A 249 -16.39 -10.10 -11.06
CA LEU A 249 -15.45 -9.00 -11.23
C LEU A 249 -14.05 -9.39 -10.71
N ALA A 250 -13.95 -10.08 -9.58
CA ALA A 250 -12.69 -10.61 -9.07
C ALA A 250 -12.09 -11.66 -10.02
N ALA A 251 -12.92 -12.48 -10.64
CA ALA A 251 -12.48 -13.44 -11.66
C ALA A 251 -11.93 -12.72 -12.90
N LEU A 252 -12.53 -11.60 -13.32
CA LEU A 252 -12.05 -10.77 -14.43
C LEU A 252 -10.70 -10.13 -14.09
N ILE A 253 -10.53 -9.57 -12.88
CA ILE A 253 -9.23 -9.09 -12.39
C ILE A 253 -8.20 -10.22 -12.43
N GLY A 254 -8.58 -11.42 -11.97
CA GLY A 254 -7.70 -12.59 -12.00
C GLY A 254 -7.23 -12.96 -13.41
N ARG A 255 -8.13 -12.93 -14.40
CA ARG A 255 -7.74 -13.14 -15.81
C ARG A 255 -6.77 -12.08 -16.31
N THR A 256 -6.99 -10.82 -15.94
CA THR A 256 -6.10 -9.71 -16.29
C THR A 256 -4.70 -9.90 -15.68
N VAL A 257 -4.62 -10.33 -14.43
CA VAL A 257 -3.35 -10.63 -13.74
C VAL A 257 -2.63 -11.79 -14.44
N MET A 258 -3.33 -12.91 -14.69
CA MET A 258 -2.73 -14.11 -15.28
C MET A 258 -2.34 -13.95 -16.76
N ALA A 259 -2.85 -12.94 -17.45
CA ALA A 259 -2.46 -12.61 -18.83
C ALA A 259 -1.17 -11.76 -18.90
N GLN A 260 -0.63 -11.29 -17.77
CA GLN A 260 0.57 -10.46 -17.78
C GLN A 260 1.85 -11.31 -17.90
N PRO A 261 2.90 -10.79 -18.54
CA PRO A 261 4.16 -11.53 -18.70
C PRO A 261 5.01 -11.62 -17.43
N VAL A 262 4.71 -10.84 -16.40
CA VAL A 262 5.41 -10.80 -15.12
C VAL A 262 4.42 -10.75 -13.99
N ILE A 263 4.54 -11.69 -13.04
CA ILE A 263 3.69 -11.77 -11.84
C ILE A 263 4.59 -11.83 -10.60
N TRP A 264 4.20 -11.12 -9.54
CA TRP A 264 4.76 -11.22 -8.20
C TRP A 264 3.85 -12.07 -7.33
N THR A 265 4.42 -13.03 -6.62
CA THR A 265 3.64 -13.94 -5.76
C THR A 265 4.33 -14.15 -4.42
N ASP A 266 3.50 -14.31 -3.40
CA ASP A 266 3.91 -14.74 -2.06
C ASP A 266 2.69 -15.29 -1.32
N ASP A 267 2.91 -15.88 -0.12
CA ASP A 267 1.84 -16.41 0.71
C ASP A 267 1.97 -16.01 2.18
N THR A 268 0.82 -15.88 2.86
CA THR A 268 0.79 -15.62 4.30
C THR A 268 -0.07 -16.65 5.03
N PRO A 269 0.38 -17.15 6.21
CA PRO A 269 -0.40 -18.10 6.98
C PRO A 269 -1.64 -17.45 7.61
N ILE A 270 -2.74 -18.20 7.66
CA ILE A 270 -3.96 -17.87 8.38
C ILE A 270 -4.49 -19.11 9.07
N ARG A 271 -4.97 -18.98 10.32
CA ARG A 271 -5.67 -20.07 10.99
C ARG A 271 -7.10 -20.17 10.47
N THR A 272 -7.58 -21.39 10.25
CA THR A 272 -8.96 -21.66 9.84
C THR A 272 -9.56 -22.71 10.77
N LEU A 273 -10.80 -22.50 11.21
CA LEU A 273 -11.50 -23.50 12.01
C LEU A 273 -11.60 -24.83 11.25
N ALA A 274 -11.31 -25.92 11.94
CA ALA A 274 -11.52 -27.27 11.45
C ALA A 274 -12.81 -27.81 12.08
N PRO A 275 -13.95 -27.81 11.40
CA PRO A 275 -15.24 -28.22 11.97
C PRO A 275 -15.17 -29.62 12.56
N GLY A 276 -15.83 -29.82 13.71
CA GLY A 276 -15.88 -31.10 14.40
C GLY A 276 -14.63 -31.49 15.22
N THR A 277 -13.52 -30.69 15.11
CA THR A 277 -12.27 -31.04 15.83
C THR A 277 -12.00 -30.17 17.07
N GLY A 278 -12.71 -29.06 17.23
CA GLY A 278 -12.43 -28.06 18.26
C GLY A 278 -11.08 -27.32 18.08
N LYS A 279 -10.41 -27.51 16.94
CA LYS A 279 -9.07 -26.97 16.64
C LYS A 279 -9.08 -26.07 15.41
N THR A 280 -7.99 -25.35 15.20
CA THR A 280 -7.71 -24.63 13.96
C THR A 280 -6.60 -25.34 13.19
N ARG A 281 -6.64 -25.27 11.86
CA ARG A 281 -5.54 -25.67 10.99
C ARG A 281 -4.84 -24.42 10.41
N LEU A 282 -3.61 -24.59 9.93
CA LEU A 282 -2.84 -23.54 9.30
C LEU A 282 -3.08 -23.57 7.79
N SER A 283 -3.88 -22.63 7.33
CA SER A 283 -4.22 -22.38 5.93
C SER A 283 -3.38 -21.22 5.37
N ARG A 284 -3.55 -20.86 4.09
CA ARG A 284 -2.78 -19.81 3.42
C ARG A 284 -3.66 -18.89 2.58
N PHE A 285 -3.29 -17.60 2.57
CA PHE A 285 -3.63 -16.71 1.50
C PHE A 285 -2.42 -16.53 0.60
N TRP A 286 -2.64 -16.65 -0.70
CA TRP A 286 -1.68 -16.41 -1.75
C TRP A 286 -2.05 -15.12 -2.45
N CYS A 287 -1.08 -14.30 -2.82
CA CYS A 287 -1.30 -13.16 -3.71
C CYS A 287 -0.57 -13.37 -5.04
N TYR A 288 -1.17 -12.88 -6.12
CA TYR A 288 -0.60 -12.82 -7.46
C TYR A 288 -0.82 -11.39 -7.94
N ALA A 289 0.25 -10.63 -8.07
CA ALA A 289 0.16 -9.19 -8.30
C ALA A 289 0.90 -8.77 -9.56
N VAL A 290 0.46 -7.66 -10.13
CA VAL A 290 1.10 -6.99 -11.26
C VAL A 290 1.13 -5.49 -11.01
N ASP A 291 2.25 -4.84 -11.35
CA ASP A 291 2.38 -3.39 -11.29
C ASP A 291 3.25 -2.86 -12.44
N PRO A 292 2.66 -2.31 -13.51
CA PRO A 292 3.41 -1.80 -14.64
C PRO A 292 3.98 -0.39 -14.43
N ARG A 293 3.61 0.30 -13.35
CA ARG A 293 3.99 1.71 -13.10
C ARG A 293 5.49 1.94 -12.99
N PRO A 294 6.29 1.06 -12.33
CA PRO A 294 7.73 1.27 -12.19
C PRO A 294 8.50 1.35 -13.51
N TYR A 295 7.96 0.77 -14.59
CA TYR A 295 8.59 0.76 -15.92
C TYR A 295 7.75 1.44 -17.00
N LYS A 296 6.74 2.23 -16.63
CA LYS A 296 5.79 2.88 -17.55
C LYS A 296 5.17 1.91 -18.55
N GLY A 297 4.93 0.67 -18.12
CA GLY A 297 4.30 -0.34 -18.94
C GLY A 297 2.82 -0.06 -19.20
N PRO A 298 2.28 -0.61 -20.28
CA PRO A 298 0.84 -0.57 -20.50
C PRO A 298 0.10 -1.42 -19.49
N GLY A 299 -1.13 -1.03 -19.16
CA GLY A 299 -1.99 -1.73 -18.22
C GLY A 299 -2.07 -1.06 -16.85
N HIS A 300 -2.64 -1.77 -15.91
CA HIS A 300 -3.01 -1.24 -14.60
C HIS A 300 -2.50 -2.15 -13.49
N PRO A 301 -2.15 -1.63 -12.31
CA PRO A 301 -1.80 -2.45 -11.19
C PRO A 301 -3.02 -3.23 -10.70
N ALA A 302 -2.82 -4.51 -10.42
CA ALA A 302 -3.88 -5.40 -9.99
C ALA A 302 -3.33 -6.52 -9.10
N VAL A 303 -4.19 -7.09 -8.26
CA VAL A 303 -3.85 -8.23 -7.42
C VAL A 303 -4.99 -9.24 -7.36
N LEU A 304 -4.65 -10.51 -7.47
CA LEU A 304 -5.54 -11.65 -7.26
C LEU A 304 -5.14 -12.35 -5.97
N TYR A 305 -6.08 -12.53 -5.05
CA TYR A 305 -5.89 -13.38 -3.89
C TYR A 305 -6.54 -14.74 -4.08
N ARG A 306 -5.88 -15.77 -3.56
CA ARG A 306 -6.40 -17.14 -3.49
C ARG A 306 -6.24 -17.67 -2.07
N TYR A 307 -7.21 -18.43 -1.63
CA TYR A 307 -7.15 -19.15 -0.37
C TYR A 307 -6.80 -20.62 -0.62
N SER A 308 -6.06 -21.24 0.31
CA SER A 308 -5.87 -22.69 0.32
C SER A 308 -5.81 -23.24 1.74
N ALA A 309 -6.26 -24.48 1.90
CA ALA A 309 -6.31 -25.15 3.18
C ALA A 309 -4.91 -25.49 3.76
N ASP A 310 -3.88 -25.48 2.94
CA ASP A 310 -2.49 -25.83 3.29
C ASP A 310 -1.48 -25.10 2.38
N ARG A 311 -0.17 -25.34 2.58
CA ARG A 311 0.94 -24.78 1.79
C ARG A 311 1.55 -25.81 0.83
N LYS A 312 0.82 -26.81 0.38
CA LYS A 312 1.37 -27.79 -0.55
C LYS A 312 1.67 -27.18 -1.92
N GLY A 313 2.73 -27.64 -2.60
CA GLY A 313 3.15 -27.15 -3.92
C GLY A 313 2.11 -27.35 -5.03
N GLU A 314 1.15 -28.25 -4.86
CA GLU A 314 0.01 -28.42 -5.78
C GLU A 314 -0.89 -27.17 -5.82
N ARG A 315 -0.93 -26.37 -4.73
CA ARG A 315 -1.75 -25.17 -4.64
C ARG A 315 -1.29 -24.10 -5.63
N PRO A 316 -0.03 -23.58 -5.56
CA PRO A 316 0.44 -22.61 -6.54
C PRO A 316 0.49 -23.19 -7.96
N ARG A 317 0.69 -24.50 -8.14
CA ARG A 317 0.59 -25.13 -9.48
C ARG A 317 -0.80 -24.99 -10.09
N GLY A 318 -1.85 -25.28 -9.32
CA GLY A 318 -3.23 -25.08 -9.78
C GLY A 318 -3.58 -23.60 -9.97
N HIS A 319 -3.10 -22.71 -9.10
CA HIS A 319 -3.36 -21.26 -9.22
C HIS A 319 -2.73 -20.66 -10.48
N LEU A 320 -1.54 -21.15 -10.89
CA LEU A 320 -0.77 -20.68 -12.05
C LEU A 320 -0.95 -21.57 -13.30
N GLU A 321 -2.00 -22.39 -13.30
CA GLU A 321 -2.36 -23.14 -14.49
C GLU A 321 -2.65 -22.17 -15.66
N GLY A 322 -2.04 -22.42 -16.81
CA GLY A 322 -2.15 -21.53 -17.97
C GLY A 322 -1.20 -20.31 -17.96
N PHE A 323 -0.63 -19.92 -16.85
CA PHE A 323 0.34 -18.81 -16.82
C PHE A 323 1.66 -19.19 -17.47
N SER A 324 2.23 -18.26 -18.25
CA SER A 324 3.56 -18.37 -18.87
C SER A 324 4.28 -17.02 -18.79
N GLY A 325 5.51 -17.02 -18.27
CA GLY A 325 6.28 -15.78 -18.11
C GLY A 325 7.19 -15.79 -16.90
N TYR A 326 7.50 -14.61 -16.39
CA TYR A 326 8.36 -14.44 -15.21
C TYR A 326 7.53 -14.45 -13.93
N LEU A 327 8.00 -15.19 -12.95
CA LEU A 327 7.39 -15.25 -11.62
C LEU A 327 8.39 -14.76 -10.57
N HIS A 328 8.12 -13.60 -9.99
CA HIS A 328 8.79 -13.15 -8.77
C HIS A 328 8.25 -13.92 -7.58
N ALA A 329 9.11 -14.69 -6.92
CA ALA A 329 8.73 -15.50 -5.77
C ALA A 329 9.89 -15.63 -4.77
N ASP A 330 9.55 -16.00 -3.54
CA ASP A 330 10.51 -16.46 -2.55
C ASP A 330 11.11 -17.84 -2.91
N ALA A 331 11.99 -18.36 -2.07
CA ALA A 331 12.61 -19.67 -2.26
C ALA A 331 11.73 -20.84 -1.74
N PHE A 332 10.41 -20.72 -1.78
CA PHE A 332 9.53 -21.80 -1.35
C PHE A 332 9.63 -23.00 -2.30
N ALA A 333 9.98 -24.17 -1.76
CA ALA A 333 10.18 -25.39 -2.55
C ALA A 333 8.93 -25.83 -3.35
N GLY A 334 7.74 -25.39 -2.96
CA GLY A 334 6.49 -25.67 -3.68
C GLY A 334 6.42 -25.08 -5.08
N TYR A 335 7.25 -24.08 -5.40
CA TYR A 335 7.36 -23.50 -6.73
C TYR A 335 8.34 -24.24 -7.65
N GLU A 336 9.25 -25.04 -7.12
CA GLU A 336 10.33 -25.72 -7.86
C GLU A 336 9.82 -26.49 -9.09
N ALA A 337 8.67 -27.17 -8.96
CA ALA A 337 8.08 -27.93 -10.05
C ALA A 337 7.58 -27.04 -11.20
N LEU A 338 7.31 -25.76 -10.97
CA LEU A 338 6.87 -24.79 -11.97
C LEU A 338 8.02 -24.33 -12.90
N TYR A 339 9.25 -24.43 -12.40
CA TYR A 339 10.46 -23.95 -13.07
C TYR A 339 11.17 -25.05 -13.86
N ARG A 340 10.63 -26.27 -13.88
CA ARG A 340 11.22 -27.40 -14.61
C ARG A 340 10.77 -27.40 -16.06
N ALA A 341 11.71 -27.79 -16.92
CA ALA A 341 11.42 -28.07 -18.32
C ALA A 341 10.46 -29.27 -18.44
N ASP A 342 9.58 -29.24 -19.41
CA ASP A 342 8.71 -30.35 -19.77
C ASP A 342 9.30 -31.05 -21.03
N GLY A 343 10.07 -32.10 -20.79
CA GLY A 343 10.84 -32.77 -21.83
C GLY A 343 11.85 -31.82 -22.49
N GLN A 344 11.78 -31.65 -23.81
CA GLN A 344 12.65 -30.76 -24.59
C GLN A 344 12.18 -29.29 -24.62
N LYS A 345 10.99 -28.98 -24.05
CA LYS A 345 10.47 -27.62 -24.04
C LYS A 345 11.01 -26.84 -22.86
N PRO A 346 11.40 -25.55 -23.04
CA PRO A 346 11.82 -24.71 -21.93
C PRO A 346 10.70 -24.59 -20.90
N PRO A 347 11.01 -24.28 -19.63
CA PRO A 347 10.01 -24.11 -18.60
C PRO A 347 9.07 -22.97 -18.97
N ARG A 348 7.77 -23.19 -18.78
CA ARG A 348 6.74 -22.18 -19.04
C ARG A 348 6.87 -20.97 -18.12
N ILE A 349 7.34 -21.19 -16.91
CA ILE A 349 7.51 -20.16 -15.88
C ILE A 349 8.99 -20.01 -15.57
N THR A 350 9.48 -18.79 -15.63
CA THR A 350 10.86 -18.43 -15.32
C THR A 350 10.93 -17.75 -13.96
N HIS A 351 11.68 -18.34 -13.03
CA HIS A 351 11.85 -17.81 -11.66
C HIS A 351 12.67 -16.53 -11.65
N VAL A 352 12.21 -15.52 -10.91
CA VAL A 352 12.97 -14.33 -10.51
C VAL A 352 12.99 -14.28 -8.99
N ALA A 353 14.19 -14.42 -8.40
CA ALA A 353 14.34 -14.49 -6.96
C ALA A 353 14.42 -13.08 -6.34
N CYS A 354 14.17 -13.00 -5.03
CA CYS A 354 14.11 -11.76 -4.28
C CYS A 354 15.47 -11.45 -3.63
N MET A 355 16.10 -10.34 -4.01
CA MET A 355 17.35 -9.86 -3.41
C MET A 355 17.15 -9.43 -1.94
N ALA A 356 15.96 -8.93 -1.56
CA ALA A 356 15.66 -8.56 -0.18
C ALA A 356 15.78 -9.77 0.77
N HIS A 357 15.38 -10.97 0.35
CA HIS A 357 15.56 -12.19 1.13
C HIS A 357 17.04 -12.58 1.30
N ALA A 358 17.87 -12.42 0.27
CA ALA A 358 19.32 -12.63 0.38
C ALA A 358 19.96 -11.60 1.33
N ARG A 359 19.57 -10.32 1.18
CA ARG A 359 19.99 -9.22 2.05
C ARG A 359 19.59 -9.47 3.51
N ARG A 360 18.37 -9.92 3.79
CA ARG A 360 17.89 -10.22 5.14
C ARG A 360 18.77 -11.24 5.85
N LYS A 361 19.13 -12.33 5.18
CA LYS A 361 20.03 -13.36 5.75
C LYS A 361 21.42 -12.81 6.10
N LEU A 362 21.97 -11.94 5.28
CA LEU A 362 23.24 -11.27 5.54
C LEU A 362 23.11 -10.26 6.69
N PHE A 363 21.99 -9.55 6.75
CA PHE A 363 21.71 -8.59 7.81
C PHE A 363 21.57 -9.27 9.18
N GLU A 364 20.88 -10.40 9.27
CA GLU A 364 20.79 -11.19 10.50
C GLU A 364 22.17 -11.62 11.01
N VAL A 365 23.07 -11.99 10.10
CA VAL A 365 24.46 -12.32 10.46
C VAL A 365 25.19 -11.07 10.96
N PHE A 366 25.06 -9.95 10.24
CA PHE A 366 25.69 -8.68 10.64
C PHE A 366 25.21 -8.23 12.03
N GLU A 367 23.89 -8.25 12.27
CA GLU A 367 23.33 -7.88 13.57
C GLU A 367 23.86 -8.74 14.72
N SER A 368 23.99 -10.04 14.50
CA SER A 368 24.43 -10.99 15.54
C SER A 368 25.93 -11.04 15.76
N THR A 369 26.74 -10.79 14.73
CA THR A 369 28.21 -11.01 14.77
C THR A 369 29.03 -9.77 14.46
N LYS A 370 28.41 -8.70 13.95
CA LYS A 370 29.07 -7.49 13.41
C LYS A 370 30.19 -7.83 12.42
N SER A 371 29.97 -8.90 11.63
CA SER A 371 30.96 -9.41 10.68
C SER A 371 31.25 -8.38 9.58
N PRO A 372 32.52 -7.99 9.36
CA PRO A 372 32.87 -7.07 8.27
C PRO A 372 32.56 -7.63 6.87
N ILE A 373 32.55 -8.97 6.74
CA ILE A 373 32.17 -9.62 5.47
C ILE A 373 30.66 -9.46 5.22
N ALA A 374 29.82 -9.58 6.26
CA ALA A 374 28.38 -9.35 6.12
C ALA A 374 28.08 -7.87 5.83
N GLU A 375 28.79 -6.94 6.49
CA GLU A 375 28.70 -5.51 6.24
C GLU A 375 29.05 -5.15 4.78
N GLU A 376 30.17 -5.66 4.28
CA GLU A 376 30.58 -5.45 2.89
C GLU A 376 29.56 -6.01 1.89
N ALA A 377 28.98 -7.19 2.16
CA ALA A 377 27.93 -7.75 1.33
C ALA A 377 26.68 -6.84 1.30
N LEU A 378 26.27 -6.31 2.45
CA LEU A 378 25.14 -5.39 2.56
C LEU A 378 25.40 -4.07 1.81
N ARG A 379 26.60 -3.51 1.89
CA ARG A 379 27.01 -2.31 1.17
C ARG A 379 26.91 -2.51 -0.36
N ARG A 380 27.41 -3.64 -0.87
CA ARG A 380 27.31 -3.99 -2.30
C ARG A 380 25.87 -4.15 -2.77
N ILE A 381 25.01 -4.75 -1.96
CA ILE A 381 23.59 -4.86 -2.28
C ILE A 381 22.93 -3.47 -2.28
N GLN A 382 23.31 -2.59 -1.35
CA GLN A 382 22.78 -1.23 -1.29
C GLN A 382 23.10 -0.43 -2.56
N GLU A 383 24.27 -0.61 -3.16
CA GLU A 383 24.63 0.03 -4.43
C GLU A 383 23.70 -0.40 -5.57
N LEU A 384 23.27 -1.66 -5.60
CA LEU A 384 22.29 -2.14 -6.58
C LEU A 384 20.91 -1.49 -6.38
N TYR A 385 20.45 -1.35 -5.13
CA TYR A 385 19.19 -0.68 -4.82
C TYR A 385 19.22 0.82 -5.18
N ALA A 386 20.36 1.50 -5.01
CA ALA A 386 20.51 2.89 -5.43
C ALA A 386 20.32 3.05 -6.94
N ILE A 387 20.84 2.11 -7.75
CA ILE A 387 20.61 2.12 -9.20
C ILE A 387 19.13 1.91 -9.52
N GLU A 388 18.46 0.96 -8.85
CA GLU A 388 17.04 0.71 -9.07
C GLU A 388 16.16 1.92 -8.73
N ALA A 389 16.50 2.68 -7.69
CA ALA A 389 15.82 3.93 -7.36
C ALA A 389 15.99 4.99 -8.46
N ASP A 390 17.21 5.16 -9.00
CA ASP A 390 17.51 6.11 -10.10
C ASP A 390 16.74 5.79 -11.40
N ILE A 391 16.49 4.51 -11.67
CA ILE A 391 15.85 4.07 -12.92
C ILE A 391 14.34 3.86 -12.78
N LYS A 392 13.77 4.11 -11.62
CA LYS A 392 12.32 4.01 -11.40
C LYS A 392 11.58 4.99 -12.31
N GLY A 393 10.54 4.52 -13.00
CA GLY A 393 9.78 5.33 -13.96
C GLY A 393 10.46 5.56 -15.31
N LYS A 394 11.60 4.92 -15.61
CA LYS A 394 12.14 4.80 -16.96
C LYS A 394 11.43 3.68 -17.73
N THR A 395 11.53 3.70 -19.08
CA THR A 395 10.95 2.65 -19.92
C THR A 395 11.68 1.31 -19.76
N VAL A 396 11.06 0.23 -20.22
CA VAL A 396 11.64 -1.13 -20.17
C VAL A 396 13.06 -1.17 -20.74
N ASP A 397 13.26 -0.60 -21.93
CA ASP A 397 14.55 -0.62 -22.62
C ASP A 397 15.59 0.25 -21.89
N GLN A 398 15.18 1.42 -21.40
CA GLN A 398 16.05 2.29 -20.59
C GLN A 398 16.49 1.60 -19.30
N ARG A 399 15.58 0.96 -18.58
CA ARG A 399 15.92 0.20 -17.37
C ARG A 399 16.90 -0.92 -17.66
N ARG A 400 16.66 -1.69 -18.72
CA ARG A 400 17.56 -2.76 -19.15
C ARG A 400 18.95 -2.22 -19.47
N ALA A 401 19.04 -1.17 -20.28
CA ALA A 401 20.32 -0.55 -20.65
C ALA A 401 21.11 -0.05 -19.44
N GLU A 402 20.47 0.66 -18.52
CA GLU A 402 21.09 1.15 -17.29
C GLU A 402 21.57 0.01 -16.38
N ARG A 403 20.80 -1.06 -16.24
CA ARG A 403 21.19 -2.25 -15.48
C ARG A 403 22.40 -2.96 -16.07
N HIS A 404 22.44 -3.09 -17.41
CA HIS A 404 23.61 -3.65 -18.07
C HIS A 404 24.86 -2.76 -17.90
N ALA A 405 24.71 -1.44 -17.98
CA ALA A 405 25.81 -0.52 -17.82
C ALA A 405 26.32 -0.40 -16.38
N ARG A 406 25.41 -0.38 -15.38
CA ARG A 406 25.73 -0.04 -13.99
C ARG A 406 25.63 -1.22 -13.04
N SER A 407 24.53 -2.00 -13.10
CA SER A 407 24.30 -3.09 -12.15
C SER A 407 25.10 -4.34 -12.50
N LYS A 408 25.23 -4.69 -13.78
CA LYS A 408 25.95 -5.90 -14.18
C LYS A 408 27.40 -5.94 -13.70
N PRO A 409 28.25 -4.91 -13.86
CA PRO A 409 29.60 -4.92 -13.34
C PRO A 409 29.68 -5.10 -11.80
N LEU A 410 28.72 -4.48 -11.06
CA LEU A 410 28.64 -4.64 -9.61
C LEU A 410 28.25 -6.07 -9.21
N LEU A 411 27.31 -6.68 -9.94
CA LEU A 411 26.89 -8.06 -9.72
C LEU A 411 28.04 -9.04 -10.02
N ASP A 412 28.75 -8.87 -11.13
CA ASP A 412 29.90 -9.71 -11.48
C ASP A 412 31.01 -9.61 -10.41
N ALA A 413 31.31 -8.41 -9.93
CA ALA A 413 32.25 -8.17 -8.86
C ALA A 413 31.77 -8.74 -7.51
N PHE A 414 30.47 -8.64 -7.23
CA PHE A 414 29.89 -9.22 -6.02
C PHE A 414 29.92 -10.75 -6.05
N HIS A 415 29.62 -11.37 -7.18
CA HIS A 415 29.69 -12.82 -7.35
C HIS A 415 31.09 -13.36 -7.07
N ALA A 416 32.11 -12.83 -7.75
CA ALA A 416 33.51 -13.24 -7.59
C ALA A 416 34.01 -13.07 -6.14
N TRP A 417 33.61 -11.93 -5.52
CA TRP A 417 33.95 -11.67 -4.13
C TRP A 417 33.21 -12.65 -3.19
N ALA A 418 31.91 -12.88 -3.38
CA ALA A 418 31.12 -13.78 -2.54
C ALA A 418 31.61 -15.23 -2.63
N GLU A 419 31.97 -15.71 -3.82
CA GLU A 419 32.61 -17.03 -3.99
C GLU A 419 33.93 -17.13 -3.23
N THR A 420 34.77 -16.11 -3.33
CA THR A 420 36.06 -16.07 -2.61
C THR A 420 35.83 -16.15 -1.09
N GLN A 421 34.91 -15.38 -0.55
CA GLN A 421 34.60 -15.43 0.87
C GLN A 421 33.97 -16.77 1.27
N ARG A 422 33.07 -17.30 0.43
CA ARG A 422 32.41 -18.59 0.68
C ARG A 422 33.39 -19.76 0.78
N ARG A 423 34.43 -19.78 -0.04
CA ARG A 423 35.51 -20.83 0.00
C ARG A 423 36.29 -20.79 1.29
N ARG A 424 36.44 -19.62 1.92
CA ARG A 424 37.20 -19.44 3.19
C ARG A 424 36.36 -19.76 4.43
N LEU A 425 35.03 -19.91 4.29
CA LEU A 425 34.09 -20.11 5.39
C LEU A 425 33.60 -21.56 5.45
N SER A 426 33.44 -22.08 6.66
CA SER A 426 32.70 -23.34 6.83
C SER A 426 31.25 -23.18 6.42
N GLY A 427 30.72 -24.13 5.64
CA GLY A 427 29.30 -24.14 5.24
C GLY A 427 28.32 -24.27 6.38
N LYS A 428 28.78 -24.61 7.58
CA LYS A 428 27.92 -24.70 8.78
C LYS A 428 27.70 -23.35 9.47
N THR A 429 28.57 -22.36 9.21
CA THR A 429 28.46 -21.02 9.82
C THR A 429 27.24 -20.27 9.28
N PRO A 430 26.61 -19.38 10.08
CA PRO A 430 25.51 -18.54 9.60
C PRO A 430 25.90 -17.72 8.36
N LEU A 431 27.09 -17.11 8.35
CA LEU A 431 27.60 -16.35 7.22
C LEU A 431 27.80 -17.21 5.97
N GLY A 432 28.42 -18.41 6.14
CA GLY A 432 28.57 -19.36 5.05
C GLY A 432 27.24 -19.80 4.43
N LYS A 433 26.21 -20.01 5.27
CA LYS A 433 24.85 -20.32 4.80
C LYS A 433 24.19 -19.14 4.08
N ALA A 434 24.37 -17.91 4.57
CA ALA A 434 23.82 -16.71 3.95
C ALA A 434 24.42 -16.46 2.55
N LEU A 435 25.74 -16.56 2.41
CA LEU A 435 26.43 -16.48 1.11
C LEU A 435 26.01 -17.63 0.18
N GLN A 436 25.96 -18.87 0.70
CA GLN A 436 25.50 -20.02 -0.09
C GLN A 436 24.07 -19.86 -0.61
N TYR A 437 23.17 -19.27 0.19
CA TYR A 437 21.80 -18.97 -0.24
C TYR A 437 21.77 -18.05 -1.47
N ALA A 438 22.57 -16.98 -1.47
CA ALA A 438 22.69 -16.07 -2.60
C ALA A 438 23.33 -16.73 -3.81
N LEU A 439 24.48 -17.40 -3.63
CA LEU A 439 25.22 -18.04 -4.72
C LEU A 439 24.44 -19.18 -5.38
N SER A 440 23.72 -19.99 -4.62
CA SER A 440 22.91 -21.09 -5.18
C SER A 440 21.70 -20.63 -5.99
N ARG A 441 21.32 -19.36 -5.93
CA ARG A 441 20.20 -18.73 -6.64
C ARG A 441 20.64 -17.58 -7.52
N TRP A 442 21.94 -17.49 -7.79
CA TRP A 442 22.54 -16.33 -8.45
C TRP A 442 21.85 -15.98 -9.76
N ASP A 443 21.63 -16.95 -10.63
CA ASP A 443 20.97 -16.76 -11.92
C ASP A 443 19.55 -16.18 -11.76
N ALA A 444 18.80 -16.64 -10.76
CA ALA A 444 17.46 -16.15 -10.50
C ALA A 444 17.47 -14.77 -9.83
N LEU A 445 18.49 -14.48 -8.97
CA LEU A 445 18.66 -13.18 -8.32
C LEU A 445 19.12 -12.09 -9.30
N THR A 446 19.90 -12.44 -10.31
CA THR A 446 20.44 -11.48 -11.28
C THR A 446 19.59 -11.33 -12.53
N ARG A 447 18.61 -12.21 -12.73
CA ARG A 447 17.74 -12.20 -13.92
C ARG A 447 17.01 -10.88 -14.15
N TYR A 448 16.80 -10.11 -13.11
CA TYR A 448 16.12 -8.80 -13.23
C TYR A 448 16.85 -7.80 -14.15
N ILE A 449 18.16 -7.99 -14.40
CA ILE A 449 18.90 -7.10 -15.31
C ILE A 449 18.56 -7.35 -16.78
N GLU A 450 18.07 -8.54 -17.13
CA GLU A 450 17.82 -8.95 -18.52
C GLU A 450 16.53 -8.39 -19.10
N ASP A 451 15.58 -8.02 -18.22
CA ASP A 451 14.30 -7.46 -18.64
C ASP A 451 13.91 -6.28 -17.74
N GLY A 452 13.69 -5.12 -18.35
CA GLY A 452 13.36 -3.88 -17.63
C GLY A 452 12.02 -3.92 -16.88
N ARG A 453 11.16 -4.90 -17.16
CA ARG A 453 9.89 -5.13 -16.44
C ARG A 453 10.09 -5.75 -15.07
N LEU A 454 11.18 -6.50 -14.88
CA LEU A 454 11.46 -7.20 -13.64
C LEU A 454 11.89 -6.24 -12.52
N SER A 455 11.76 -6.69 -11.29
CA SER A 455 12.24 -6.01 -10.07
C SER A 455 13.40 -6.76 -9.45
N ILE A 456 14.23 -6.06 -8.70
CA ILE A 456 15.32 -6.66 -7.91
C ILE A 456 14.78 -7.51 -6.75
N ASP A 457 13.54 -7.28 -6.32
CA ASP A 457 12.91 -7.95 -5.18
C ASP A 457 11.43 -8.27 -5.39
N ASN A 458 10.82 -8.88 -4.37
CA ASN A 458 9.42 -9.29 -4.34
C ASN A 458 8.56 -8.43 -3.40
N ASN A 459 8.99 -7.22 -3.06
CA ASN A 459 8.34 -6.37 -2.07
C ASN A 459 6.89 -6.00 -2.46
N LEU A 460 6.51 -6.04 -3.73
CA LEU A 460 5.13 -5.81 -4.16
C LEU A 460 4.16 -6.80 -3.49
N SER A 461 4.43 -8.10 -3.59
CA SER A 461 3.57 -9.13 -3.00
C SER A 461 3.59 -9.09 -1.46
N GLU A 462 4.75 -8.80 -0.87
CA GLU A 462 4.90 -8.68 0.58
C GLU A 462 4.06 -7.52 1.13
N ARG A 463 4.09 -6.34 0.49
CA ARG A 463 3.24 -5.20 0.85
C ARG A 463 1.75 -5.52 0.78
N LEU A 464 1.33 -6.22 -0.27
CA LEU A 464 -0.08 -6.60 -0.48
C LEU A 464 -0.57 -7.63 0.55
N LEU A 465 0.30 -8.51 1.04
CA LEU A 465 -0.04 -9.46 2.11
C LEU A 465 0.00 -8.84 3.50
N ARG A 466 0.65 -7.68 3.67
CA ARG A 466 0.81 -7.02 4.98
C ARG A 466 -0.53 -6.75 5.67
N GLY A 467 -1.54 -6.25 4.96
CA GLY A 467 -2.87 -6.00 5.50
C GLY A 467 -3.46 -7.25 6.17
N ILE A 468 -3.36 -8.40 5.50
CA ILE A 468 -3.81 -9.70 6.02
C ILE A 468 -2.95 -10.12 7.23
N ALA A 469 -1.64 -9.98 7.13
CA ALA A 469 -0.70 -10.37 8.19
C ALA A 469 -0.90 -9.57 9.49
N ILE A 470 -1.26 -8.30 9.39
CA ILE A 470 -1.60 -7.45 10.54
C ILE A 470 -2.98 -7.80 11.08
N SER A 471 -3.98 -7.89 10.22
CA SER A 471 -5.38 -8.12 10.59
C SER A 471 -5.61 -9.45 11.29
N ARG A 472 -4.83 -10.50 10.97
CA ARG A 472 -4.94 -11.81 11.65
C ARG A 472 -4.60 -11.77 13.15
N LYS A 473 -4.04 -10.68 13.67
CA LYS A 473 -3.87 -10.47 15.12
C LYS A 473 -5.18 -10.06 15.79
N ASN A 474 -6.09 -9.46 15.03
CA ASN A 474 -7.40 -9.01 15.52
C ASN A 474 -8.48 -10.08 15.37
N PHE A 475 -8.53 -10.76 14.23
CA PHE A 475 -9.40 -11.93 14.04
C PHE A 475 -8.52 -13.20 13.99
N LEU A 476 -8.54 -13.96 15.05
CA LEU A 476 -7.61 -15.06 15.30
C LEU A 476 -7.68 -16.20 14.27
N PHE A 477 -8.79 -16.34 13.56
CA PHE A 477 -9.03 -17.40 12.58
C PHE A 477 -10.13 -17.05 11.57
N VAL A 478 -10.12 -17.71 10.44
CA VAL A 478 -11.22 -17.76 9.47
C VAL A 478 -12.19 -18.86 9.88
N GLY A 479 -13.50 -18.61 9.79
CA GLY A 479 -14.52 -19.53 10.28
C GLY A 479 -14.66 -20.83 9.48
N SER A 480 -14.26 -20.83 8.19
CA SER A 480 -14.35 -22.00 7.30
C SER A 480 -13.54 -21.77 6.03
N ASP A 481 -13.33 -22.80 5.20
CA ASP A 481 -12.70 -22.67 3.87
C ASP A 481 -13.50 -21.73 2.96
N ARG A 482 -14.83 -21.86 2.95
CA ARG A 482 -15.71 -20.91 2.26
C ARG A 482 -15.49 -19.47 2.71
N GLY A 483 -15.26 -19.26 4.01
CA GLY A 483 -14.91 -17.94 4.55
C GLY A 483 -13.58 -17.43 4.04
N GLY A 484 -12.60 -18.32 3.85
CA GLY A 484 -11.32 -18.02 3.22
C GLY A 484 -11.44 -17.61 1.75
N ASP A 485 -12.21 -18.36 0.97
CA ASP A 485 -12.46 -18.05 -0.44
C ASP A 485 -13.21 -16.72 -0.62
N ARG A 486 -14.22 -16.45 0.22
CA ARG A 486 -14.95 -15.18 0.25
C ARG A 486 -14.02 -14.02 0.60
N ALA A 487 -13.14 -14.20 1.58
CA ALA A 487 -12.15 -13.20 1.97
C ALA A 487 -11.18 -12.92 0.81
N ALA A 488 -10.64 -13.94 0.14
CA ALA A 488 -9.78 -13.81 -1.02
C ALA A 488 -10.44 -13.01 -2.14
N THR A 489 -11.72 -13.28 -2.42
CA THR A 489 -12.53 -12.54 -3.39
C THR A 489 -12.64 -11.05 -3.02
N ILE A 490 -12.99 -10.76 -1.77
CA ILE A 490 -13.15 -9.38 -1.30
C ILE A 490 -11.80 -8.64 -1.27
N TYR A 491 -10.71 -9.27 -0.80
CA TYR A 491 -9.37 -8.70 -0.85
C TYR A 491 -8.95 -8.35 -2.29
N THR A 492 -9.23 -9.23 -3.27
CA THR A 492 -8.95 -8.95 -4.69
C THR A 492 -9.58 -7.64 -5.15
N ILE A 493 -10.82 -7.40 -4.79
CA ILE A 493 -11.55 -6.18 -5.15
C ILE A 493 -10.97 -4.95 -4.43
N LEU A 494 -10.86 -5.02 -3.11
CA LEU A 494 -10.49 -3.87 -2.29
C LEU A 494 -9.02 -3.45 -2.52
N GLU A 495 -8.09 -4.40 -2.55
CA GLU A 495 -6.69 -4.09 -2.75
C GLU A 495 -6.41 -3.64 -4.19
N THR A 496 -7.09 -4.18 -5.21
CA THR A 496 -6.98 -3.67 -6.58
C THR A 496 -7.53 -2.24 -6.69
N ALA A 497 -8.63 -1.91 -6.01
CA ALA A 497 -9.16 -0.54 -5.95
C ALA A 497 -8.13 0.42 -5.35
N LYS A 498 -7.51 0.05 -4.22
CA LYS A 498 -6.45 0.84 -3.56
C LYS A 498 -5.22 1.04 -4.46
N LEU A 499 -4.77 -0.01 -5.15
CA LEU A 499 -3.66 0.07 -6.11
C LEU A 499 -3.92 1.09 -7.24
N ASN A 500 -5.18 1.27 -7.62
CA ASN A 500 -5.63 2.24 -8.63
C ASN A 500 -6.05 3.60 -8.04
N GLY A 501 -5.76 3.86 -6.76
CA GLY A 501 -6.00 5.15 -6.11
C GLY A 501 -7.46 5.44 -5.79
N LEU A 502 -8.34 4.42 -5.80
CA LEU A 502 -9.73 4.56 -5.46
C LEU A 502 -9.95 4.38 -3.95
N ASP A 503 -10.88 5.14 -3.39
CA ASP A 503 -11.42 4.84 -2.06
C ASP A 503 -12.17 3.51 -2.10
N PRO A 504 -11.75 2.48 -1.33
CA PRO A 504 -12.29 1.14 -1.43
C PRO A 504 -13.75 1.05 -0.98
N GLU A 505 -14.18 1.89 -0.03
CA GLU A 505 -15.57 1.89 0.47
C GLU A 505 -16.53 2.50 -0.56
N ALA A 506 -16.20 3.67 -1.09
CA ALA A 506 -17.00 4.32 -2.13
C ALA A 506 -17.07 3.48 -3.41
N TYR A 507 -15.94 2.86 -3.79
CA TYR A 507 -15.86 1.96 -4.94
C TYR A 507 -16.77 0.74 -4.75
N LEU A 508 -16.60 -0.01 -3.65
CA LEU A 508 -17.39 -1.22 -3.40
C LEU A 508 -18.88 -0.92 -3.27
N ALA A 509 -19.24 0.18 -2.59
CA ALA A 509 -20.64 0.61 -2.48
C ALA A 509 -21.28 0.85 -3.86
N THR A 510 -20.56 1.54 -4.75
CA THR A 510 -21.05 1.83 -6.10
C THR A 510 -21.13 0.57 -6.96
N VAL A 511 -20.15 -0.33 -6.87
CA VAL A 511 -20.16 -1.61 -7.58
C VAL A 511 -21.37 -2.45 -7.13
N LEU A 512 -21.61 -2.58 -5.82
CA LEU A 512 -22.75 -3.32 -5.29
C LEU A 512 -24.10 -2.71 -5.72
N ASP A 513 -24.22 -1.39 -5.72
CA ASP A 513 -25.43 -0.69 -6.18
C ASP A 513 -25.69 -0.93 -7.68
N ARG A 514 -24.66 -0.79 -8.52
CA ARG A 514 -24.80 -1.02 -9.97
C ARG A 514 -25.14 -2.47 -10.28
N LEU A 515 -24.47 -3.44 -9.64
CA LEU A 515 -24.74 -4.86 -9.85
C LEU A 515 -26.16 -5.23 -9.38
N ALA A 516 -26.59 -4.76 -8.22
CA ALA A 516 -27.94 -5.00 -7.73
C ALA A 516 -29.03 -4.44 -8.67
N ARG A 517 -28.76 -3.32 -9.31
CA ARG A 517 -29.64 -2.69 -10.32
C ARG A 517 -29.56 -3.35 -11.71
N GLY A 518 -28.95 -4.54 -11.81
CA GLY A 518 -28.92 -5.28 -13.04
C GLY A 518 -27.87 -4.82 -14.06
N HIS A 519 -26.69 -4.37 -13.60
CA HIS A 519 -25.58 -4.07 -14.50
C HIS A 519 -25.26 -5.29 -15.39
N PRO A 520 -25.21 -5.13 -16.72
CA PRO A 520 -25.05 -6.26 -17.63
C PRO A 520 -23.72 -7.00 -17.42
N ILE A 521 -23.76 -8.35 -17.35
CA ILE A 521 -22.56 -9.18 -17.14
C ILE A 521 -21.53 -9.00 -18.26
N ASN A 522 -21.96 -8.79 -19.50
CA ASN A 522 -21.07 -8.54 -20.64
C ASN A 522 -20.39 -7.16 -20.60
N ARG A 523 -20.75 -6.29 -19.63
CA ARG A 523 -20.18 -4.97 -19.42
C ARG A 523 -19.46 -4.84 -18.07
N LEU A 524 -19.14 -5.94 -17.42
CA LEU A 524 -18.43 -5.93 -16.14
C LEU A 524 -17.08 -5.20 -16.18
N GLU A 525 -16.45 -5.12 -17.34
CA GLU A 525 -15.19 -4.38 -17.53
C GLU A 525 -15.30 -2.89 -17.18
N GLU A 526 -16.49 -2.30 -17.28
CA GLU A 526 -16.75 -0.92 -16.88
C GLU A 526 -16.64 -0.70 -15.37
N LEU A 527 -16.77 -1.77 -14.59
CA LEU A 527 -16.67 -1.75 -13.13
C LEU A 527 -15.27 -2.07 -12.63
N LEU A 528 -14.31 -2.43 -13.51
CA LEU A 528 -12.92 -2.66 -13.12
C LEU A 528 -12.33 -1.38 -12.52
N PRO A 529 -11.50 -1.47 -11.46
CA PRO A 529 -10.97 -0.28 -10.77
C PRO A 529 -10.34 0.76 -11.69
N TRP A 530 -9.64 0.35 -12.72
CA TRP A 530 -8.98 1.24 -13.68
C TRP A 530 -9.89 1.86 -14.75
N ASN A 531 -11.08 1.31 -14.94
CA ASN A 531 -12.12 1.85 -15.83
C ASN A 531 -13.21 2.59 -15.05
N PHE A 532 -13.16 2.51 -13.71
CA PHE A 532 -14.21 3.00 -12.84
C PHE A 532 -14.27 4.53 -12.85
N GLN A 533 -15.42 5.03 -13.23
CA GLN A 533 -15.74 6.45 -13.09
C GLN A 533 -16.63 6.61 -11.84
N PRO A 534 -16.15 7.33 -10.80
CA PRO A 534 -16.99 7.65 -9.67
C PRO A 534 -18.22 8.39 -10.15
N PRO A 535 -19.42 8.12 -9.58
CA PRO A 535 -20.60 8.92 -9.88
C PRO A 535 -20.27 10.39 -9.58
N LEU A 536 -20.64 11.28 -10.50
CA LEU A 536 -20.57 12.72 -10.26
C LEU A 536 -21.20 12.97 -8.89
N ALA A 537 -20.45 13.60 -7.98
CA ALA A 537 -20.96 13.96 -6.67
C ALA A 537 -22.28 14.71 -6.89
N ALA A 538 -23.39 14.09 -6.54
CA ALA A 538 -24.64 14.82 -6.47
C ALA A 538 -24.39 15.98 -5.51
N ALA A 539 -24.51 17.20 -6.00
CA ALA A 539 -24.40 18.39 -5.17
C ALA A 539 -25.30 18.17 -3.97
N ALA A 540 -24.70 18.26 -2.76
CA ALA A 540 -25.35 18.03 -1.48
C ALA A 540 -26.43 19.10 -1.22
#